data_b7403b7bca94b48cf4363c86ca2acb52
#
_entry.id   b7403b7bca94b48cf4363c86ca2acb52
#
_cell.length_a   1.000
_cell.length_b   1.000
_cell.length_c   1.000
_cell.angle_alpha   90.00
_cell.angle_beta   90.00
_cell.angle_gamma   90.00
#
_symmetry.space_group_name_H-M   'P 1'
#
loop_
_entity.id
_entity.type
_entity.pdbx_description
1 polymer ?
#
loop_
_entity_poly.entity_id
_entity_poly.type
_entity_poly.pdbx_seq_one_letter_code
_entity_poly.pdbx_strand_id
1 'polypeptide(L)'
;SNGLGGGFAGYGIYPDHADCYAFHLFYDNEGCREDCEKYLTRYFDLVSMSPMPVRRSRNMTDAPLIWRYFVQPKAWRMEEEELDEKAYTARHVLDVNRSMRGAYIFSSGKNMGVFKAVGYPEDIGRYFRLDEYAADCWTAHGRYPTNTPGWWGGAHPFTLLDISVVHNGEISSYDANRRCMEMYGYDCKLLTDTEVIAYMLDYLVRRQDLTWKEAAAVVAAPFWSEIDRLPEKERKRMTLLRNRFSSLLITGPFSILVGFEGGMM
;
A
#
# COMPACT_ATOMS: atom_id res chain seq x y z
N SER A 1 16.38 1.75 -18.14
CA SER A 1 14.98 1.28 -18.09
C SER A 1 14.08 2.43 -18.51
N ASN A 2 13.30 2.25 -19.56
CA ASN A 2 12.44 3.29 -20.12
C ASN A 2 11.23 3.62 -19.22
N GLY A 3 11.40 3.59 -17.90
CA GLY A 3 10.37 3.88 -16.94
C GLY A 3 9.30 2.78 -16.76
N LEU A 4 9.48 1.62 -17.38
CA LEU A 4 8.64 0.45 -17.14
C LEU A 4 8.75 0.05 -15.68
N GLY A 5 7.63 -0.31 -15.08
CA GLY A 5 7.56 -0.80 -13.72
C GLY A 5 6.48 -1.85 -13.60
N GLY A 6 6.53 -2.62 -12.55
CA GLY A 6 5.52 -3.60 -12.28
C GLY A 6 5.66 -4.19 -10.90
N GLY A 7 4.72 -5.02 -10.54
CA GLY A 7 4.79 -5.75 -9.29
C GLY A 7 3.56 -6.56 -9.02
N PHE A 8 3.65 -7.23 -7.90
CA PHE A 8 2.71 -8.23 -7.44
C PHE A 8 2.45 -8.03 -5.95
N ALA A 9 1.23 -8.24 -5.51
CA ALA A 9 0.94 -8.44 -4.10
C ALA A 9 0.32 -9.82 -3.91
N GLY A 10 0.93 -10.63 -3.04
CA GLY A 10 0.47 -11.97 -2.70
C GLY A 10 -0.10 -12.00 -1.29
N TYR A 11 -1.21 -12.67 -1.12
CA TYR A 11 -1.89 -12.90 0.16
C TYR A 11 -1.81 -14.39 0.52
N GLY A 12 -1.62 -14.69 1.80
CA GLY A 12 -1.42 -16.07 2.27
C GLY A 12 0.00 -16.60 2.07
N ILE A 13 0.96 -15.73 1.74
CA ILE A 13 2.32 -16.16 1.31
C ILE A 13 3.30 -16.43 2.46
N TYR A 14 2.96 -16.06 3.68
CA TYR A 14 3.81 -16.23 4.86
C TYR A 14 3.09 -16.99 6.01
N PRO A 15 2.62 -18.24 5.77
CA PRO A 15 1.84 -18.97 6.76
C PRO A 15 2.60 -19.20 8.08
N ASP A 16 3.93 -19.37 8.03
CA ASP A 16 4.76 -19.56 9.24
C ASP A 16 4.92 -18.28 10.07
N HIS A 17 4.54 -17.12 9.53
CA HIS A 17 4.58 -15.80 10.15
C HIS A 17 3.26 -15.04 10.00
N ALA A 18 2.13 -15.78 9.96
CA ALA A 18 0.81 -15.21 9.70
C ALA A 18 0.40 -14.14 10.71
N ASP A 19 0.85 -14.25 11.96
CA ASP A 19 0.57 -13.30 13.03
C ASP A 19 1.49 -12.06 13.04
N CYS A 20 2.53 -12.06 12.20
CA CYS A 20 3.48 -10.96 12.08
C CYS A 20 3.14 -10.05 10.92
N TYR A 21 3.44 -8.77 11.07
CA TYR A 21 3.51 -7.88 9.91
C TYR A 21 4.78 -8.17 9.12
N ALA A 22 4.62 -8.40 7.82
CA ALA A 22 5.73 -8.61 6.90
C ALA A 22 6.15 -7.27 6.28
N PHE A 23 7.16 -6.63 6.86
CA PHE A 23 7.70 -5.39 6.30
C PHE A 23 8.73 -5.71 5.22
N HIS A 24 8.47 -5.25 4.00
CA HIS A 24 9.47 -5.22 2.95
C HIS A 24 9.97 -3.79 2.79
N LEU A 25 11.28 -3.62 2.81
CA LEU A 25 11.91 -2.30 2.73
C LEU A 25 12.93 -2.22 1.60
N PHE A 26 12.93 -1.06 0.97
CA PHE A 26 14.03 -0.60 0.15
C PHE A 26 14.95 0.30 0.98
N TYR A 27 16.25 0.13 0.78
CA TYR A 27 17.27 0.99 1.39
C TYR A 27 18.25 1.48 0.32
N ASP A 28 18.69 2.72 0.47
CA ASP A 28 19.71 3.29 -0.41
C ASP A 28 21.10 2.67 -0.14
N ASN A 29 21.38 2.34 1.12
CA ASN A 29 22.64 1.75 1.57
C ASN A 29 22.52 1.11 2.96
N GLU A 30 23.58 0.44 3.42
CA GLU A 30 23.63 -0.24 4.72
C GLU A 30 23.45 0.72 5.90
N GLY A 31 23.98 1.95 5.85
CA GLY A 31 23.80 2.92 6.92
C GLY A 31 22.33 3.29 7.11
N CYS A 32 21.58 3.48 6.00
CA CYS A 32 20.13 3.72 6.06
C CYS A 32 19.38 2.53 6.65
N ARG A 33 19.82 1.30 6.36
CA ARG A 33 19.28 0.08 6.95
C ARG A 33 19.49 0.04 8.46
N GLU A 34 20.73 0.25 8.91
CA GLU A 34 21.08 0.23 10.34
C GLU A 34 20.28 1.26 11.14
N ASP A 35 20.11 2.46 10.60
CA ASP A 35 19.32 3.51 11.26
C ASP A 35 17.82 3.17 11.29
N CYS A 36 17.30 2.57 10.23
CA CYS A 36 15.92 2.10 10.22
C CYS A 36 15.71 0.93 11.19
N GLU A 37 16.64 -0.01 11.28
CA GLU A 37 16.56 -1.13 12.23
C GLU A 37 16.58 -0.66 13.70
N LYS A 38 17.36 0.38 14.03
CA LYS A 38 17.30 1.01 15.35
C LYS A 38 15.92 1.58 15.66
N TYR A 39 15.27 2.19 14.65
CA TYR A 39 13.89 2.65 14.79
C TYR A 39 12.94 1.48 14.97
N LEU A 40 12.97 0.47 14.08
CA LEU A 40 12.08 -0.68 14.15
C LEU A 40 12.21 -1.41 15.50
N THR A 41 13.41 -1.69 15.97
CA THR A 41 13.66 -2.37 17.27
C THR A 41 13.15 -1.57 18.47
N ARG A 42 13.02 -0.26 18.35
CA ARG A 42 12.43 0.58 19.41
C ARG A 42 10.93 0.34 19.55
N TYR A 43 10.22 0.13 18.46
CA TYR A 43 8.75 0.09 18.42
C TYR A 43 8.18 -1.31 18.20
N PHE A 44 8.95 -2.22 17.61
CA PHE A 44 8.55 -3.57 17.28
C PHE A 44 9.51 -4.62 17.84
N ASP A 45 8.99 -5.81 18.08
CA ASP A 45 9.79 -7.00 18.28
C ASP A 45 10.08 -7.61 16.90
N LEU A 46 11.37 -7.74 16.58
CA LEU A 46 11.81 -8.35 15.32
C LEU A 46 11.85 -9.86 15.48
N VAL A 47 10.83 -10.54 14.97
CA VAL A 47 10.72 -12.01 15.04
C VAL A 47 11.72 -12.67 14.09
N SER A 48 11.85 -12.13 12.88
CA SER A 48 12.83 -12.58 11.89
C SER A 48 13.17 -11.43 10.94
N MET A 49 14.41 -11.44 10.44
CA MET A 49 14.86 -10.49 9.42
C MET A 49 15.87 -11.14 8.48
N SER A 50 15.80 -10.79 7.21
CA SER A 50 16.70 -11.32 6.19
C SER A 50 16.75 -10.42 4.96
N PRO A 51 17.84 -10.42 4.18
CA PRO A 51 17.79 -9.92 2.83
C PRO A 51 16.67 -10.59 2.05
N MET A 52 15.98 -9.85 1.20
CA MET A 52 14.95 -10.43 0.34
C MET A 52 15.57 -11.49 -0.58
N PRO A 53 15.02 -12.72 -0.63
CA PRO A 53 15.50 -13.74 -1.55
C PRO A 53 15.28 -13.33 -2.99
N VAL A 54 16.36 -13.14 -3.74
CA VAL A 54 16.31 -12.71 -5.14
C VAL A 54 17.20 -13.58 -6.04
N ARG A 55 16.86 -13.66 -7.33
CA ARG A 55 17.73 -14.21 -8.38
C ARG A 55 18.41 -13.06 -9.13
N ARG A 56 19.72 -13.13 -9.30
CA ARG A 56 20.43 -12.13 -10.13
C ARG A 56 19.87 -12.16 -11.55
N SER A 57 19.56 -10.99 -12.07
CA SER A 57 19.08 -10.80 -13.45
C SER A 57 19.92 -9.73 -14.14
N ARG A 58 20.24 -9.93 -15.40
CA ARG A 58 20.90 -8.91 -16.23
C ARG A 58 20.00 -7.70 -16.52
N ASN A 59 18.68 -7.91 -16.40
CA ASN A 59 17.67 -6.89 -16.68
C ASN A 59 17.32 -6.05 -15.43
N MET A 60 17.84 -6.43 -14.26
CA MET A 60 17.55 -5.81 -12.96
C MET A 60 18.84 -5.30 -12.33
N THR A 61 19.41 -4.22 -12.93
CA THR A 61 20.77 -3.75 -12.60
C THR A 61 20.81 -2.72 -11.47
N ASP A 62 19.73 -1.94 -11.29
CA ASP A 62 19.69 -0.81 -10.36
C ASP A 62 18.86 -1.14 -9.11
N ALA A 63 18.96 -2.38 -8.63
CA ALA A 63 18.22 -2.83 -7.46
C ALA A 63 18.73 -2.14 -6.19
N PRO A 64 17.85 -1.53 -5.39
CA PRO A 64 18.19 -1.05 -4.06
C PRO A 64 18.54 -2.23 -3.14
N LEU A 65 19.00 -1.95 -1.95
CA LEU A 65 19.09 -2.94 -0.90
C LEU A 65 17.68 -3.32 -0.46
N ILE A 66 17.32 -4.62 -0.50
CA ILE A 66 15.96 -5.07 -0.19
C ILE A 66 15.99 -6.02 0.98
N TRP A 67 15.24 -5.70 2.03
CA TRP A 67 15.14 -6.52 3.23
C TRP A 67 13.69 -6.83 3.57
N ARG A 68 13.48 -7.97 4.21
CA ARG A 68 12.21 -8.43 4.77
C ARG A 68 12.36 -8.62 6.26
N TYR A 69 11.39 -8.08 7.00
CA TYR A 69 11.28 -8.20 8.45
C TYR A 69 9.90 -8.76 8.80
N PHE A 70 9.86 -9.72 9.70
CA PHE A 70 8.63 -10.13 10.36
C PHE A 70 8.62 -9.50 11.74
N VAL A 71 7.63 -8.66 11.99
CA VAL A 71 7.59 -7.82 13.19
C VAL A 71 6.27 -7.93 13.92
N GLN A 72 6.32 -7.74 15.24
CA GLN A 72 5.14 -7.61 16.08
C GLN A 72 5.23 -6.29 16.85
N PRO A 73 4.15 -5.49 16.92
CA PRO A 73 4.11 -4.29 17.73
C PRO A 73 4.34 -4.62 19.21
N LYS A 74 5.14 -3.80 19.90
CA LYS A 74 5.35 -3.97 21.33
C LYS A 74 4.10 -3.57 22.11
N ALA A 75 3.49 -4.51 22.82
CA ALA A 75 2.22 -4.30 23.53
C ALA A 75 2.25 -3.08 24.45
N TRP A 76 3.32 -2.92 25.26
CA TRP A 76 3.44 -1.81 26.19
C TRP A 76 3.56 -0.44 25.48
N ARG A 77 4.09 -0.40 24.25
CA ARG A 77 4.12 0.81 23.43
C ARG A 77 2.75 1.18 22.90
N MET A 78 1.98 0.18 22.45
CA MET A 78 0.60 0.41 22.01
C MET A 78 -0.26 0.97 23.14
N GLU A 79 -0.08 0.43 24.36
CA GLU A 79 -0.75 0.96 25.56
C GLU A 79 -0.32 2.40 25.88
N GLU A 80 0.98 2.71 25.83
CA GLU A 80 1.52 4.06 26.04
C GLU A 80 0.97 5.08 25.03
N GLU A 81 0.78 4.67 23.79
CA GLU A 81 0.29 5.52 22.70
C GLU A 81 -1.24 5.50 22.54
N GLU A 82 -1.95 4.69 23.34
CA GLU A 82 -3.41 4.52 23.29
C GLU A 82 -3.92 4.14 21.88
N LEU A 83 -3.16 3.29 21.16
CA LEU A 83 -3.48 2.86 19.80
C LEU A 83 -3.74 1.36 19.75
N ASP A 84 -4.71 0.98 18.89
CA ASP A 84 -4.85 -0.41 18.48
C ASP A 84 -3.68 -0.85 17.57
N GLU A 85 -3.54 -2.14 17.38
CA GLU A 85 -2.43 -2.76 16.65
C GLU A 85 -2.29 -2.23 15.21
N LYS A 86 -3.41 -2.09 14.48
CA LYS A 86 -3.41 -1.60 13.09
C LYS A 86 -3.09 -0.11 13.03
N ALA A 87 -3.65 0.69 13.92
CA ALA A 87 -3.38 2.13 13.99
C ALA A 87 -1.92 2.41 14.36
N TYR A 88 -1.38 1.68 15.35
CA TYR A 88 0.02 1.76 15.76
C TYR A 88 0.96 1.40 14.60
N THR A 89 0.73 0.25 13.96
CA THR A 89 1.58 -0.21 12.85
C THR A 89 1.53 0.76 11.67
N ALA A 90 0.33 1.21 11.26
CA ALA A 90 0.17 2.17 10.18
C ALA A 90 0.91 3.48 10.46
N ARG A 91 0.81 4.00 11.70
CA ARG A 91 1.53 5.21 12.14
C ARG A 91 3.03 5.07 11.93
N HIS A 92 3.62 3.98 12.41
CA HIS A 92 5.07 3.76 12.31
C HIS A 92 5.55 3.49 10.89
N VAL A 93 4.74 2.83 10.05
CA VAL A 93 5.01 2.70 8.61
C VAL A 93 5.06 4.08 7.94
N LEU A 94 4.06 4.91 8.20
CA LEU A 94 4.01 6.27 7.67
C LEU A 94 5.16 7.15 8.21
N ASP A 95 5.53 6.99 9.48
CA ASP A 95 6.63 7.74 10.09
C ASP A 95 7.99 7.37 9.48
N VAL A 96 8.25 6.09 9.24
CA VAL A 96 9.46 5.64 8.52
C VAL A 96 9.47 6.25 7.12
N ASN A 97 8.39 6.08 6.36
CA ASN A 97 8.30 6.57 5.00
C ASN A 97 8.38 8.09 4.90
N ARG A 98 7.93 8.82 5.94
CA ARG A 98 7.98 10.28 6.01
C ARG A 98 9.35 10.82 6.40
N SER A 99 9.97 10.25 7.44
CA SER A 99 11.09 10.89 8.13
C SER A 99 12.43 10.22 7.92
N MET A 100 12.47 8.94 7.53
CA MET A 100 13.72 8.20 7.35
C MET A 100 14.24 8.31 5.91
N ARG A 101 15.26 9.13 5.72
CA ARG A 101 15.88 9.29 4.41
C ARG A 101 16.57 7.99 3.99
N GLY A 102 16.30 7.53 2.77
CA GLY A 102 16.92 6.35 2.19
C GLY A 102 16.37 5.02 2.72
N ALA A 103 15.22 5.04 3.42
CA ALA A 103 14.45 3.86 3.81
C ALA A 103 12.99 4.02 3.37
N TYR A 104 12.39 2.96 2.81
CA TYR A 104 11.00 2.98 2.37
C TYR A 104 10.34 1.63 2.58
N ILE A 105 9.34 1.58 3.44
CA ILE A 105 8.48 0.40 3.65
C ILE A 105 7.44 0.37 2.52
N PHE A 106 7.55 -0.63 1.64
CA PHE A 106 6.65 -0.77 0.50
C PHE A 106 5.68 -1.95 0.63
N SER A 107 5.78 -2.72 1.71
CA SER A 107 4.83 -3.77 2.12
C SER A 107 4.80 -3.83 3.64
N SER A 108 3.62 -3.95 4.24
CA SER A 108 3.46 -3.89 5.69
C SER A 108 2.25 -4.66 6.24
N GLY A 109 1.66 -5.57 5.48
CA GLY A 109 0.51 -6.36 5.92
C GLY A 109 0.89 -7.67 6.64
N LYS A 110 -0.11 -8.33 7.24
CA LYS A 110 0.02 -9.68 7.81
C LYS A 110 -0.19 -10.73 6.75
N ASN A 111 0.65 -11.77 6.77
CA ASN A 111 0.57 -12.90 5.83
C ASN A 111 0.43 -12.47 4.35
N MET A 112 0.99 -11.31 4.03
CA MET A 112 1.03 -10.78 2.67
C MET A 112 2.38 -10.15 2.35
N GLY A 113 2.68 -9.99 1.07
CA GLY A 113 3.88 -9.29 0.65
C GLY A 113 3.75 -8.71 -0.74
N VAL A 114 4.40 -7.57 -0.94
CA VAL A 114 4.52 -6.90 -2.23
C VAL A 114 5.90 -7.12 -2.81
N PHE A 115 5.96 -7.33 -4.11
CA PHE A 115 7.16 -7.50 -4.89
C PHE A 115 7.07 -6.58 -6.09
N LYS A 116 7.84 -5.49 -6.10
CA LYS A 116 7.75 -4.48 -7.14
C LYS A 116 9.11 -3.92 -7.52
N ALA A 117 9.24 -3.52 -8.77
CA ALA A 117 10.48 -3.01 -9.32
C ALA A 117 10.26 -2.21 -10.60
N VAL A 118 11.35 -1.62 -11.08
CA VAL A 118 11.45 -1.11 -12.45
C VAL A 118 11.87 -2.26 -13.38
N GLY A 119 11.05 -2.56 -14.39
CA GLY A 119 11.28 -3.64 -15.34
C GLY A 119 9.98 -4.24 -15.88
N TYR A 120 10.12 -5.27 -16.70
CA TYR A 120 8.98 -6.05 -17.16
C TYR A 120 8.44 -6.96 -16.05
N PRO A 121 7.13 -7.18 -15.94
CA PRO A 121 6.55 -8.04 -14.90
C PRO A 121 7.17 -9.44 -14.82
N GLU A 122 7.51 -10.04 -15.97
CA GLU A 122 8.13 -11.36 -16.05
C GLU A 122 9.54 -11.38 -15.42
N ASP A 123 10.31 -10.31 -15.63
CA ASP A 123 11.64 -10.18 -15.04
C ASP A 123 11.54 -9.93 -13.55
N ILE A 124 10.56 -9.16 -13.10
CA ILE A 124 10.27 -8.89 -11.69
C ILE A 124 9.87 -10.18 -10.97
N GLY A 125 8.95 -10.96 -11.56
CA GLY A 125 8.53 -12.25 -11.01
C GLY A 125 9.70 -13.23 -10.85
N ARG A 126 10.57 -13.32 -11.86
CA ARG A 126 11.80 -14.15 -11.80
C ARG A 126 12.80 -13.63 -10.76
N TYR A 127 12.99 -12.31 -10.69
CA TYR A 127 13.92 -11.68 -9.77
C TYR A 127 13.55 -11.98 -8.33
N PHE A 128 12.29 -11.81 -7.96
CA PHE A 128 11.78 -12.07 -6.60
C PHE A 128 11.42 -13.54 -6.36
N ARG A 129 11.72 -14.44 -7.29
CA ARG A 129 11.49 -15.89 -7.15
C ARG A 129 10.02 -16.22 -6.85
N LEU A 130 9.08 -15.53 -7.51
CA LEU A 130 7.66 -15.68 -7.22
C LEU A 130 7.12 -17.09 -7.51
N ASP A 131 7.81 -17.86 -8.32
CA ASP A 131 7.54 -19.29 -8.56
C ASP A 131 7.75 -20.18 -7.32
N GLU A 132 8.35 -19.67 -6.26
CA GLU A 132 8.57 -20.39 -5.00
C GLU A 132 7.54 -20.03 -3.92
N TYR A 133 6.65 -19.07 -4.17
CA TYR A 133 5.60 -18.67 -3.25
C TYR A 133 4.26 -19.30 -3.63
N ALA A 134 3.60 -19.95 -2.68
CA ALA A 134 2.18 -20.28 -2.76
C ALA A 134 1.36 -19.15 -2.15
N ALA A 135 0.29 -18.73 -2.79
CA ALA A 135 -0.59 -17.68 -2.32
C ALA A 135 -2.06 -18.05 -2.54
N ASP A 136 -2.93 -17.56 -1.67
CA ASP A 136 -4.37 -17.68 -1.81
C ASP A 136 -4.87 -16.76 -2.94
N CYS A 137 -4.24 -15.60 -3.08
CA CYS A 137 -4.59 -14.59 -4.07
C CYS A 137 -3.37 -13.76 -4.48
N TRP A 138 -3.32 -13.37 -5.75
CA TRP A 138 -2.36 -12.43 -6.30
C TRP A 138 -3.06 -11.27 -6.99
N THR A 139 -2.60 -10.04 -6.71
CA THR A 139 -2.83 -8.89 -7.59
C THR A 139 -1.54 -8.54 -8.32
N ALA A 140 -1.65 -8.11 -9.57
CA ALA A 140 -0.49 -7.79 -10.40
C ALA A 140 -0.74 -6.56 -11.26
N HIS A 141 0.34 -5.84 -11.56
CA HIS A 141 0.29 -4.69 -12.45
C HIS A 141 1.58 -4.54 -13.26
N GLY A 142 1.43 -4.27 -14.56
CA GLY A 142 2.50 -3.82 -15.42
C GLY A 142 2.30 -2.32 -15.72
N ARG A 143 3.22 -1.49 -15.27
CA ARG A 143 3.15 -0.04 -15.44
C ARG A 143 3.91 0.38 -16.69
N TYR A 144 3.26 1.18 -17.53
CA TYR A 144 3.92 1.99 -18.55
C TYR A 144 3.87 3.46 -18.08
N PRO A 145 4.95 4.04 -17.54
CA PRO A 145 4.90 5.38 -16.99
C PRO A 145 4.83 6.41 -18.10
N THR A 146 3.97 7.39 -17.89
CA THR A 146 3.82 8.53 -18.80
C THR A 146 4.55 9.77 -18.29
N ASN A 147 4.55 10.04 -16.97
CA ASN A 147 4.95 11.33 -16.41
C ASN A 147 5.89 11.27 -15.19
N THR A 148 6.28 10.09 -14.70
CA THR A 148 7.13 9.99 -13.52
C THR A 148 8.40 9.18 -13.80
N PRO A 149 9.57 9.57 -13.25
CA PRO A 149 10.78 8.76 -13.34
C PRO A 149 10.54 7.35 -12.81
N GLY A 150 11.09 6.36 -13.51
CA GLY A 150 11.03 4.99 -13.04
C GLY A 150 11.94 4.81 -11.82
N TRP A 151 11.36 4.56 -10.64
CA TRP A 151 12.09 4.05 -9.48
C TRP A 151 11.27 2.96 -8.81
N TRP A 152 11.93 2.09 -8.04
CA TRP A 152 11.31 0.87 -7.52
C TRP A 152 10.09 1.13 -6.63
N GLY A 153 10.17 2.12 -5.74
CA GLY A 153 9.07 2.49 -4.87
C GLY A 153 7.85 3.05 -5.60
N GLY A 154 8.05 3.68 -6.76
CA GLY A 154 6.99 4.24 -7.61
C GLY A 154 6.25 3.21 -8.48
N ALA A 155 6.65 1.93 -8.47
CA ALA A 155 5.92 0.88 -9.15
C ALA A 155 4.70 0.41 -8.33
N HIS A 156 3.68 -0.12 -9.01
CA HIS A 156 2.54 -0.77 -8.36
C HIS A 156 2.91 -2.16 -7.83
N PRO A 157 2.16 -2.72 -6.86
CA PRO A 157 1.06 -2.13 -6.09
C PRO A 157 1.53 -1.09 -5.05
N PHE A 158 0.62 -0.19 -4.66
CA PHE A 158 0.79 0.67 -3.48
C PHE A 158 0.03 0.09 -2.32
N THR A 159 0.60 0.18 -1.11
CA THR A 159 0.04 -0.51 0.05
C THR A 159 0.14 0.32 1.32
N LEU A 160 -0.79 0.06 2.21
CA LEU A 160 -0.65 0.35 3.63
C LEU A 160 -1.34 -0.78 4.40
N LEU A 161 -0.63 -1.44 5.31
CA LEU A 161 -1.06 -2.66 5.98
C LEU A 161 -1.53 -3.72 4.96
N ASP A 162 -2.72 -4.29 5.16
CA ASP A 162 -3.28 -5.37 4.33
C ASP A 162 -3.89 -4.88 3.01
N ILE A 163 -3.93 -3.55 2.79
CA ILE A 163 -4.50 -2.98 1.58
C ILE A 163 -3.45 -2.90 0.49
N SER A 164 -3.72 -3.46 -0.68
CA SER A 164 -2.93 -3.28 -1.89
C SER A 164 -3.77 -2.71 -3.02
N VAL A 165 -3.24 -1.73 -3.72
CA VAL A 165 -3.95 -1.02 -4.80
C VAL A 165 -3.14 -1.06 -6.07
N VAL A 166 -3.78 -1.49 -7.14
CA VAL A 166 -3.30 -1.30 -8.52
C VAL A 166 -4.31 -0.47 -9.29
N HIS A 167 -3.80 0.40 -10.15
CA HIS A 167 -4.61 1.39 -10.88
C HIS A 167 -4.14 1.47 -12.33
N ASN A 168 -5.10 1.55 -13.22
CA ASN A 168 -4.89 1.85 -14.63
C ASN A 168 -5.85 2.96 -15.04
N GLY A 169 -5.31 4.08 -15.50
CA GLY A 169 -6.06 5.25 -15.90
C GLY A 169 -5.39 6.56 -15.48
N GLU A 170 -6.17 7.62 -15.48
CA GLU A 170 -5.74 8.97 -15.09
C GLU A 170 -6.76 9.56 -14.12
N ILE A 171 -6.29 10.09 -12.99
CA ILE A 171 -7.14 10.71 -11.96
C ILE A 171 -6.97 12.22 -12.01
N SER A 172 -7.96 12.90 -12.57
CA SER A 172 -7.97 14.36 -12.70
C SER A 172 -8.16 15.09 -11.36
N SER A 173 -8.72 14.42 -10.34
CA SER A 173 -8.86 14.97 -8.98
C SER A 173 -7.63 14.76 -8.09
N TYR A 174 -6.52 14.25 -8.60
CA TYR A 174 -5.32 13.87 -7.86
C TYR A 174 -4.87 14.92 -6.84
N ASP A 175 -4.65 16.17 -7.26
CA ASP A 175 -4.16 17.23 -6.37
C ASP A 175 -5.14 17.54 -5.22
N ALA A 176 -6.44 17.53 -5.50
CA ALA A 176 -7.46 17.75 -4.47
C ALA A 176 -7.49 16.60 -3.46
N ASN A 177 -7.48 15.35 -3.95
CA ASN A 177 -7.46 14.16 -3.11
C ASN A 177 -6.18 14.12 -2.26
N ARG A 178 -5.00 14.38 -2.87
CA ARG A 178 -3.70 14.44 -2.17
C ARG A 178 -3.72 15.43 -1.02
N ARG A 179 -4.11 16.69 -1.29
CA ARG A 179 -4.19 17.73 -0.24
C ARG A 179 -5.15 17.35 0.87
N CYS A 180 -6.27 16.72 0.55
CA CYS A 180 -7.21 16.21 1.53
C CYS A 180 -6.56 15.15 2.42
N MET A 181 -5.82 14.20 1.86
CA MET A 181 -5.12 13.17 2.61
C MET A 181 -3.99 13.74 3.47
N GLU A 182 -3.25 14.73 2.97
CA GLU A 182 -2.23 15.44 3.74
C GLU A 182 -2.83 16.15 4.98
N MET A 183 -4.03 16.73 4.86
CA MET A 183 -4.76 17.30 6.00
C MET A 183 -5.15 16.25 7.05
N TYR A 184 -5.35 14.99 6.65
CA TYR A 184 -5.62 13.86 7.54
C TYR A 184 -4.34 13.19 8.06
N GLY A 185 -3.15 13.73 7.74
CA GLY A 185 -1.86 13.29 8.26
C GLY A 185 -1.19 12.18 7.46
N TYR A 186 -1.63 11.94 6.21
CA TYR A 186 -0.94 11.07 5.27
C TYR A 186 0.03 11.89 4.40
N ASP A 187 1.28 11.49 4.35
CA ASP A 187 2.31 12.18 3.57
C ASP A 187 2.50 11.50 2.21
N CYS A 188 1.96 12.11 1.16
CA CYS A 188 1.95 11.56 -0.20
C CYS A 188 3.21 11.99 -0.96
N LYS A 189 4.31 11.25 -0.79
CA LYS A 189 5.64 11.62 -1.34
C LYS A 189 5.95 11.04 -2.70
N LEU A 190 5.25 10.01 -3.12
CA LEU A 190 5.59 9.28 -4.34
C LEU A 190 5.06 9.96 -5.61
N LEU A 191 4.31 11.05 -5.45
CA LEU A 191 3.74 11.83 -6.54
C LEU A 191 2.92 10.99 -7.53
N THR A 192 2.19 10.02 -7.01
CA THR A 192 1.31 9.14 -7.79
C THR A 192 -0.10 9.10 -7.18
N ASP A 193 -1.08 9.10 -8.05
CA ASP A 193 -2.49 8.98 -7.68
C ASP A 193 -2.80 7.69 -6.93
N THR A 194 -2.14 6.60 -7.28
CA THR A 194 -2.36 5.30 -6.66
C THR A 194 -1.90 5.24 -5.19
N GLU A 195 -0.84 5.95 -4.82
CA GLU A 195 -0.47 6.13 -3.41
C GLU A 195 -1.60 6.81 -2.64
N VAL A 196 -2.14 7.88 -3.21
CA VAL A 196 -3.24 8.64 -2.60
C VAL A 196 -4.47 7.75 -2.42
N ILE A 197 -4.82 6.92 -3.42
CA ILE A 197 -5.94 5.99 -3.33
C ILE A 197 -5.73 4.97 -2.21
N ALA A 198 -4.53 4.40 -2.05
CA ALA A 198 -4.24 3.46 -0.98
C ALA A 198 -4.47 4.10 0.40
N TYR A 199 -4.03 5.35 0.58
CA TYR A 199 -4.25 6.10 1.82
C TYR A 199 -5.72 6.51 2.01
N MET A 200 -6.45 6.85 0.96
CA MET A 200 -7.89 7.12 1.03
C MET A 200 -8.66 5.90 1.52
N LEU A 201 -8.34 4.71 1.01
CA LEU A 201 -8.98 3.47 1.42
C LEU A 201 -8.66 3.12 2.88
N ASP A 202 -7.41 3.25 3.30
CA ASP A 202 -7.04 3.09 4.70
C ASP A 202 -7.80 4.07 5.61
N TYR A 203 -7.87 5.35 5.22
CA TYR A 203 -8.61 6.35 5.96
C TYR A 203 -10.11 5.99 6.09
N LEU A 204 -10.75 5.60 4.98
CA LEU A 204 -12.17 5.30 4.97
C LEU A 204 -12.50 4.01 5.75
N VAL A 205 -11.74 2.95 5.55
CA VAL A 205 -12.01 1.64 6.16
C VAL A 205 -11.52 1.60 7.62
N ARG A 206 -10.24 1.90 7.86
CA ARG A 206 -9.66 1.77 9.20
C ARG A 206 -10.01 2.93 10.14
N ARG A 207 -9.94 4.20 9.66
CA ARG A 207 -10.14 5.37 10.54
C ARG A 207 -11.58 5.86 10.60
N GLN A 208 -12.41 5.59 9.57
CA GLN A 208 -13.82 6.00 9.52
C GLN A 208 -14.78 4.82 9.67
N ASP A 209 -14.25 3.59 9.85
CA ASP A 209 -15.00 2.35 10.06
C ASP A 209 -16.08 2.11 8.97
N LEU A 210 -15.76 2.46 7.73
CA LEU A 210 -16.63 2.18 6.60
C LEU A 210 -16.41 0.75 6.09
N THR A 211 -17.48 0.12 5.68
CA THR A 211 -17.39 -1.13 4.92
C THR A 211 -16.72 -0.90 3.56
N TRP A 212 -16.12 -1.94 3.00
CA TRP A 212 -15.51 -1.87 1.66
C TRP A 212 -16.48 -1.37 0.59
N LYS A 213 -17.76 -1.81 0.65
CA LYS A 213 -18.83 -1.32 -0.24
C LYS A 213 -19.06 0.18 -0.10
N GLU A 214 -19.03 0.71 1.12
CA GLU A 214 -19.20 2.14 1.37
C GLU A 214 -17.97 2.93 0.94
N ALA A 215 -16.77 2.42 1.21
CA ALA A 215 -15.52 3.04 0.75
C ALA A 215 -15.47 3.12 -0.78
N ALA A 216 -15.84 2.03 -1.48
CA ALA A 216 -15.97 2.04 -2.94
C ALA A 216 -16.99 3.09 -3.43
N ALA A 217 -18.14 3.19 -2.76
CA ALA A 217 -19.17 4.19 -3.10
C ALA A 217 -18.75 5.65 -2.79
N VAL A 218 -17.75 5.85 -1.92
CA VAL A 218 -17.15 7.19 -1.69
C VAL A 218 -16.18 7.52 -2.82
N VAL A 219 -15.23 6.64 -3.10
CA VAL A 219 -14.16 6.93 -4.07
C VAL A 219 -14.64 6.89 -5.52
N ALA A 220 -15.57 5.99 -5.85
CA ALA A 220 -16.20 5.83 -7.15
C ALA A 220 -17.72 5.99 -7.02
N ALA A 221 -18.15 7.18 -6.64
CA ALA A 221 -19.56 7.42 -6.30
C ALA A 221 -20.50 7.19 -7.49
N PRO A 222 -21.60 6.45 -7.29
CA PRO A 222 -22.63 6.29 -8.30
C PRO A 222 -23.26 7.64 -8.66
N PHE A 223 -23.86 7.74 -9.84
CA PHE A 223 -24.57 8.96 -10.24
C PHE A 223 -25.76 9.27 -9.33
N TRP A 224 -26.09 10.54 -9.17
CA TRP A 224 -27.26 10.95 -8.36
C TRP A 224 -28.54 10.27 -8.81
N SER A 225 -28.74 10.10 -10.11
CA SER A 225 -29.89 9.39 -10.68
C SER A 225 -29.98 7.92 -10.29
N GLU A 226 -28.84 7.30 -9.96
CA GLU A 226 -28.77 5.92 -9.44
C GLU A 226 -29.08 5.91 -7.96
N ILE A 227 -28.52 6.85 -7.21
CA ILE A 227 -28.79 7.02 -5.77
C ILE A 227 -30.29 7.26 -5.53
N ASP A 228 -30.94 8.09 -6.36
CA ASP A 228 -32.36 8.42 -6.23
C ASP A 228 -33.28 7.19 -6.41
N ARG A 229 -32.82 6.15 -7.10
CA ARG A 229 -33.57 4.89 -7.31
C ARG A 229 -33.40 3.89 -6.18
N LEU A 230 -32.49 4.12 -5.24
CA LEU A 230 -32.27 3.23 -4.12
C LEU A 230 -33.42 3.28 -3.10
N PRO A 231 -33.63 2.21 -2.33
CA PRO A 231 -34.52 2.24 -1.18
C PRO A 231 -34.15 3.38 -0.22
N GLU A 232 -35.17 3.96 0.44
CA GLU A 232 -35.00 5.19 1.23
C GLU A 232 -33.83 5.14 2.23
N LYS A 233 -33.63 4.02 2.92
CA LYS A 233 -32.54 3.85 3.88
C LYS A 233 -31.17 3.90 3.20
N GLU A 234 -31.00 3.19 2.09
CA GLU A 234 -29.75 3.16 1.32
C GLU A 234 -29.49 4.51 0.66
N ARG A 235 -30.51 5.14 0.08
CA ARG A 235 -30.40 6.48 -0.50
C ARG A 235 -29.93 7.50 0.52
N LYS A 236 -30.53 7.53 1.72
CA LYS A 236 -30.09 8.42 2.81
C LYS A 236 -28.63 8.17 3.19
N ARG A 237 -28.22 6.90 3.30
CA ARG A 237 -26.85 6.54 3.62
C ARG A 237 -25.87 6.98 2.53
N MET A 238 -26.15 6.68 1.25
CA MET A 238 -25.29 7.08 0.12
C MET A 238 -25.19 8.60 -0.03
N THR A 239 -26.29 9.33 0.16
CA THR A 239 -26.30 10.79 0.17
C THR A 239 -25.42 11.36 1.29
N LEU A 240 -25.50 10.79 2.49
CA LEU A 240 -24.66 11.19 3.62
C LEU A 240 -23.17 10.96 3.35
N LEU A 241 -22.82 9.77 2.85
CA LEU A 241 -21.43 9.43 2.52
C LEU A 241 -20.86 10.37 1.45
N ARG A 242 -21.61 10.60 0.38
CA ARG A 242 -21.22 11.47 -0.71
C ARG A 242 -21.02 12.92 -0.28
N ASN A 243 -21.86 13.43 0.62
CA ASN A 243 -21.72 14.78 1.16
C ASN A 243 -20.54 14.89 2.13
N ARG A 244 -20.40 13.91 3.04
CA ARG A 244 -19.35 13.92 4.07
C ARG A 244 -17.95 13.76 3.49
N PHE A 245 -17.80 12.91 2.47
CA PHE A 245 -16.51 12.54 1.89
C PHE A 245 -16.34 13.02 0.44
N SER A 246 -17.01 14.10 0.07
CA SER A 246 -16.99 14.66 -1.30
C SER A 246 -15.56 14.93 -1.82
N SER A 247 -14.65 15.33 -0.95
CA SER A 247 -13.23 15.59 -1.27
C SER A 247 -12.42 14.31 -1.62
N LEU A 248 -12.98 13.14 -1.32
CA LEU A 248 -12.35 11.84 -1.62
C LEU A 248 -12.96 11.18 -2.87
N LEU A 249 -13.87 11.87 -3.57
CA LEU A 249 -14.34 11.41 -4.87
C LEU A 249 -13.21 11.45 -5.89
N ILE A 250 -13.03 10.33 -6.60
CA ILE A 250 -12.09 10.22 -7.71
C ILE A 250 -12.81 10.58 -9.00
N THR A 251 -12.17 11.40 -9.82
CA THR A 251 -12.68 11.77 -11.15
C THR A 251 -11.65 11.47 -12.23
N GLY A 252 -12.11 11.09 -13.42
CA GLY A 252 -11.30 10.69 -14.55
C GLY A 252 -11.65 9.28 -15.04
N PRO A 253 -11.05 8.82 -16.14
CA PRO A 253 -11.16 7.43 -16.58
C PRO A 253 -10.20 6.56 -15.77
N PHE A 254 -10.70 5.65 -14.94
CA PHE A 254 -9.89 4.78 -14.12
C PHE A 254 -10.46 3.37 -13.98
N SER A 255 -9.58 2.43 -13.74
CA SER A 255 -9.88 1.10 -13.24
C SER A 255 -8.97 0.81 -12.06
N ILE A 256 -9.55 0.47 -10.92
CA ILE A 256 -8.82 0.19 -9.68
C ILE A 256 -9.16 -1.23 -9.24
N LEU A 257 -8.11 -1.98 -8.89
CA LEU A 257 -8.26 -3.27 -8.23
C LEU A 257 -7.63 -3.17 -6.85
N VAL A 258 -8.39 -3.56 -5.83
CA VAL A 258 -7.97 -3.52 -4.43
C VAL A 258 -7.95 -4.93 -3.87
N GLY A 259 -6.78 -5.36 -3.37
CA GLY A 259 -6.65 -6.53 -2.53
C GLY A 259 -6.65 -6.11 -1.06
N PHE A 260 -7.26 -6.93 -0.21
CA PHE A 260 -7.29 -6.72 1.24
C PHE A 260 -7.44 -8.06 1.96
N GLU A 261 -7.25 -8.08 3.27
CA GLU A 261 -7.44 -9.28 4.07
C GLU A 261 -8.86 -9.85 3.86
N GLY A 262 -8.92 -11.07 3.34
CA GLY A 262 -10.18 -11.79 3.09
C GLY A 262 -10.84 -11.52 1.74
N GLY A 263 -10.26 -10.70 0.83
CA GLY A 263 -10.90 -10.50 -0.46
C GLY A 263 -10.23 -9.54 -1.45
N MET A 264 -10.99 -9.30 -2.51
CA MET A 264 -10.69 -8.31 -3.56
C MET A 264 -11.95 -7.54 -3.95
N MET A 265 -11.77 -6.32 -4.40
CA MET A 265 -12.79 -5.54 -5.10
C MET A 265 -12.20 -4.74 -6.26
#